data_62c72c4c37a44a49ae66a26807014a65
#
_entry.id   62c72c4c37a44a49ae66a26807014a65
#
_cell.length_a   1.000
_cell.length_b   1.000
_cell.length_c   1.000
_cell.angle_alpha   90.00
_cell.angle_beta   90.00
_cell.angle_gamma   90.00
#
_symmetry.space_group_name_H-M   'P 1'
#
loop_
_entity.id
_entity.type
_entity.pdbx_description
1 polymer ?
#
loop_
_entity_poly.entity_id
_entity_poly.type
_entity_poly.pdbx_seq_one_letter_code
_entity_poly.pdbx_strand_id
1 'polypeptide(L)'
;VSTSLPYIFINRGCLAMQNLDSLCEQYAKMVNGKADVQHGVCSVELKRNLNVTIQGRPSTSELHAGISFESIDHQGFALNLGEVVVLENELPPFVNELVKNKIIISAIHNHWLFTNPTILYVHFQSVEPPLSFAQKTAKAFRTLKY
;
A
#
# COMPACT_ATOMS: atom_id res chain seq x y z
N VAL A 1 -26.40 50.53 -15.75
CA VAL A 1 -25.23 49.82 -16.31
C VAL A 1 -24.83 48.80 -15.28
N SER A 2 -25.27 47.55 -15.47
CA SER A 2 -24.96 46.40 -14.59
C SER A 2 -23.73 45.67 -15.17
N THR A 3 -22.63 45.74 -14.44
CA THR A 3 -21.41 44.98 -14.77
C THR A 3 -21.50 43.62 -14.09
N SER A 4 -21.84 42.62 -14.87
CA SER A 4 -21.72 41.21 -14.45
C SER A 4 -20.26 40.80 -14.44
N LEU A 5 -19.74 40.43 -13.29
CA LEU A 5 -18.43 39.77 -13.15
C LEU A 5 -18.48 38.34 -13.73
N PRO A 6 -17.47 37.91 -14.48
CA PRO A 6 -17.46 36.57 -15.01
C PRO A 6 -17.22 35.55 -13.88
N TYR A 7 -18.11 34.56 -13.78
CA TYR A 7 -17.90 33.37 -12.94
C TYR A 7 -16.70 32.62 -13.47
N ILE A 8 -15.61 32.62 -12.70
CA ILE A 8 -14.47 31.73 -12.95
C ILE A 8 -14.89 30.37 -12.47
N PHE A 9 -15.19 29.46 -13.42
CA PHE A 9 -15.30 28.05 -13.16
C PHE A 9 -13.92 27.51 -12.80
N ILE A 10 -13.59 27.46 -11.51
CA ILE A 10 -12.42 26.73 -11.03
C ILE A 10 -12.74 25.25 -11.21
N ASN A 11 -12.01 24.61 -12.10
CA ASN A 11 -12.15 23.18 -12.39
C ASN A 11 -11.72 22.38 -11.15
N ARG A 12 -12.68 22.08 -10.28
CA ARG A 12 -12.48 21.34 -9.02
C ARG A 12 -11.82 19.97 -9.23
N GLY A 13 -11.96 19.37 -10.41
CA GLY A 13 -11.36 18.09 -10.74
C GLY A 13 -9.83 18.14 -10.85
N CYS A 14 -9.27 19.21 -11.42
CA CYS A 14 -7.81 19.32 -11.59
C CYS A 14 -7.09 19.56 -10.25
N LEU A 15 -7.69 20.33 -9.33
CA LEU A 15 -7.12 20.54 -7.99
C LEU A 15 -7.18 19.27 -7.14
N ALA A 16 -8.26 18.48 -7.25
CA ALA A 16 -8.40 17.22 -6.54
C ALA A 16 -7.38 16.17 -7.04
N MET A 17 -7.10 16.12 -8.35
CA MET A 17 -6.10 15.20 -8.92
C MET A 17 -4.67 15.57 -8.51
N GLN A 18 -4.31 16.87 -8.53
CA GLN A 18 -3.00 17.33 -8.06
C GLN A 18 -2.77 17.00 -6.57
N ASN A 19 -3.83 17.06 -5.76
CA ASN A 19 -3.75 16.73 -4.35
C ASN A 19 -3.57 15.22 -4.13
N LEU A 20 -4.18 14.36 -4.95
CA LEU A 20 -4.04 12.91 -4.89
C LEU A 20 -2.62 12.47 -5.28
N ASP A 21 -2.05 13.01 -6.35
CA ASP A 21 -0.68 12.70 -6.78
C ASP A 21 0.34 13.06 -5.67
N SER A 22 0.22 14.28 -5.12
CA SER A 22 1.08 14.75 -4.03
C SER A 22 0.93 13.88 -2.77
N LEU A 23 -0.29 13.50 -2.43
CA LEU A 23 -0.57 12.63 -1.29
C LEU A 23 0.01 11.23 -1.52
N CYS A 24 -0.13 10.70 -2.73
CA CYS A 24 0.41 9.39 -3.11
C CYS A 24 1.94 9.37 -3.04
N GLU A 25 2.60 10.43 -3.48
CA GLU A 25 4.06 10.55 -3.36
C GLU A 25 4.52 10.58 -1.89
N GLN A 26 3.80 11.29 -1.02
CA GLN A 26 4.10 11.30 0.42
C GLN A 26 3.89 9.92 1.05
N TYR A 27 2.80 9.25 0.68
CA TYR A 27 2.48 7.89 1.10
C TYR A 27 3.60 6.90 0.70
N ALA A 28 4.05 6.96 -0.55
CA ALA A 28 5.12 6.13 -1.06
C ALA A 28 6.47 6.36 -0.35
N LYS A 29 6.81 7.63 -0.08
CA LYS A 29 8.05 7.98 0.63
C LYS A 29 8.12 7.37 2.03
N MET A 30 6.99 7.29 2.73
CA MET A 30 6.94 6.71 4.08
C MET A 30 7.34 5.24 4.13
N VAL A 31 7.08 4.50 3.05
CA VAL A 31 7.34 3.07 2.95
C VAL A 31 8.50 2.73 2.01
N ASN A 32 9.17 3.74 1.47
CA ASN A 32 10.28 3.59 0.53
C ASN A 32 9.85 2.87 -0.78
N GLY A 33 8.62 3.13 -1.22
CA GLY A 33 8.03 2.51 -2.38
C GLY A 33 7.94 3.44 -3.58
N LYS A 34 7.47 2.89 -4.69
CA LYS A 34 7.21 3.61 -5.95
C LYS A 34 5.71 3.88 -6.06
N ALA A 35 5.35 5.16 -6.17
CA ALA A 35 3.97 5.61 -6.34
C ALA A 35 3.48 5.45 -7.79
N ASP A 36 2.23 5.08 -7.93
CA ASP A 36 1.47 5.10 -9.17
C ASP A 36 0.02 5.51 -8.87
N VAL A 37 -0.52 6.45 -9.65
CA VAL A 37 -1.90 6.91 -9.50
C VAL A 37 -2.67 6.61 -10.77
N GLN A 38 -3.68 5.76 -10.67
CA GLN A 38 -4.55 5.41 -11.77
C GLN A 38 -6.01 5.34 -11.31
N HIS A 39 -6.92 5.97 -12.05
CA HIS A 39 -8.36 5.90 -11.82
C HIS A 39 -8.80 6.25 -10.37
N GLY A 40 -8.14 7.21 -9.75
CA GLY A 40 -8.44 7.63 -8.38
C GLY A 40 -7.86 6.73 -7.28
N VAL A 41 -7.06 5.74 -7.64
CA VAL A 41 -6.36 4.83 -6.72
C VAL A 41 -4.88 5.21 -6.66
N CYS A 42 -4.36 5.41 -5.46
CA CYS A 42 -2.93 5.45 -5.22
C CYS A 42 -2.44 4.04 -4.91
N SER A 43 -1.51 3.56 -5.69
CA SER A 43 -0.82 2.29 -5.46
C SER A 43 0.67 2.52 -5.22
N VAL A 44 1.22 1.81 -4.27
CA VAL A 44 2.65 1.90 -3.95
C VAL A 44 3.24 0.50 -3.95
N GLU A 45 4.18 0.29 -4.85
CA GLU A 45 4.91 -0.97 -4.96
C GLU A 45 6.24 -0.88 -4.18
N LEU A 46 6.52 -1.93 -3.41
CA LEU A 46 7.77 -2.12 -2.70
C LEU A 46 8.54 -3.28 -3.33
N LYS A 47 9.85 -3.15 -3.38
CA LYS A 47 10.70 -4.19 -3.93
C LYS A 47 11.11 -5.17 -2.82
N ARG A 48 10.92 -6.47 -3.08
CA ARG A 48 11.43 -7.55 -2.25
C ARG A 48 12.56 -8.27 -2.98
N ASN A 49 13.73 -8.35 -2.38
CA ASN A 49 14.89 -9.07 -2.94
C ASN A 49 14.99 -10.46 -2.34
N LEU A 50 14.14 -11.37 -2.80
CA LEU A 50 14.12 -12.75 -2.36
C LEU A 50 14.48 -13.67 -3.54
N ASN A 51 15.25 -14.72 -3.25
CA ASN A 51 15.53 -15.80 -4.20
C ASN A 51 14.58 -16.97 -3.90
N VAL A 52 13.52 -17.09 -4.69
CA VAL A 52 12.46 -18.09 -4.48
C VAL A 52 12.37 -19.00 -5.69
N THR A 53 12.21 -20.28 -5.44
CA THR A 53 11.79 -21.26 -6.47
C THR A 53 10.39 -21.76 -6.15
N ILE A 54 9.61 -22.04 -7.19
CA ILE A 54 8.31 -22.68 -7.13
C ILE A 54 8.39 -23.94 -7.98
N GLN A 55 8.14 -25.11 -7.41
CA GLN A 55 8.35 -26.40 -8.06
C GLN A 55 9.74 -26.51 -8.75
N GLY A 56 10.79 -26.03 -8.06
CA GLY A 56 12.16 -26.05 -8.55
C GLY A 56 12.50 -25.03 -9.64
N ARG A 57 11.58 -24.13 -9.99
CA ARG A 57 11.79 -23.06 -11.00
C ARG A 57 11.95 -21.69 -10.33
N PRO A 58 12.98 -20.91 -10.68
CA PRO A 58 13.11 -19.54 -10.17
C PRO A 58 11.87 -18.69 -10.50
N SER A 59 11.39 -17.95 -9.51
CA SER A 59 10.26 -17.04 -9.67
C SER A 59 10.63 -15.65 -9.14
N THR A 60 10.38 -14.62 -9.93
CA THR A 60 10.56 -13.22 -9.55
C THR A 60 9.26 -12.41 -9.64
N SER A 61 8.30 -12.88 -10.45
CA SER A 61 7.02 -12.21 -10.66
C SER A 61 6.09 -12.28 -9.44
N GLU A 62 6.28 -13.27 -8.57
CA GLU A 62 5.41 -13.53 -7.41
C GLU A 62 5.94 -12.94 -6.10
N LEU A 63 6.95 -12.06 -6.17
CA LEU A 63 7.52 -11.39 -5.00
C LEU A 63 6.85 -10.03 -4.76
N HIS A 64 5.53 -10.06 -4.66
CA HIS A 64 4.73 -8.86 -4.52
C HIS A 64 4.77 -8.29 -3.09
N ALA A 65 4.94 -6.98 -3.00
CA ALA A 65 4.73 -6.21 -1.79
C ALA A 65 4.18 -4.84 -2.18
N GLY A 66 3.03 -4.49 -1.64
CA GLY A 66 2.41 -3.22 -1.99
C GLY A 66 1.33 -2.79 -1.01
N ILE A 67 1.09 -1.51 -1.00
CA ILE A 67 -0.03 -0.88 -0.29
C ILE A 67 -0.73 0.09 -1.23
N SER A 68 -2.00 0.30 -1.00
CA SER A 68 -2.80 1.23 -1.78
C SER A 68 -3.82 1.96 -0.92
N PHE A 69 -4.31 3.09 -1.42
CA PHE A 69 -5.50 3.70 -0.87
C PHE A 69 -6.40 4.26 -1.96
N GLU A 70 -7.68 4.30 -1.66
CA GLU A 70 -8.73 4.83 -2.53
C GLU A 70 -9.92 5.33 -1.70
N SER A 71 -10.92 5.92 -2.37
CA SER A 71 -12.20 6.32 -1.75
C SER A 71 -12.02 7.23 -0.54
N ILE A 72 -11.23 8.31 -0.70
CA ILE A 72 -11.06 9.33 0.35
C ILE A 72 -12.37 10.06 0.56
N ASP A 73 -12.86 10.05 1.79
CA ASP A 73 -14.07 10.79 2.17
C ASP A 73 -13.76 12.27 2.52
N HIS A 74 -14.82 13.03 2.86
CA HIS A 74 -14.71 14.44 3.20
C HIS A 74 -13.98 14.70 4.53
N GLN A 75 -13.78 13.68 5.36
CA GLN A 75 -13.02 13.75 6.62
C GLN A 75 -11.55 13.36 6.43
N GLY A 76 -11.16 12.93 5.22
CA GLY A 76 -9.81 12.51 4.90
C GLY A 76 -9.51 11.04 5.20
N PHE A 77 -10.52 10.23 5.48
CA PHE A 77 -10.39 8.79 5.66
C PHE A 77 -10.46 8.09 4.31
N ALA A 78 -9.65 7.08 4.12
CA ALA A 78 -9.61 6.28 2.91
C ALA A 78 -9.66 4.79 3.21
N LEU A 79 -10.08 4.00 2.25
CA LEU A 79 -9.85 2.56 2.27
C LEU A 79 -8.37 2.30 1.94
N ASN A 80 -7.64 1.75 2.90
CA ASN A 80 -6.25 1.35 2.73
C ASN A 80 -6.15 -0.16 2.70
N LEU A 81 -5.42 -0.69 1.72
CA LEU A 81 -5.21 -2.12 1.51
C LEU A 81 -3.73 -2.43 1.40
N GLY A 82 -3.33 -3.61 1.82
CA GLY A 82 -1.95 -4.08 1.68
C GLY A 82 -1.87 -5.56 1.41
N GLU A 83 -0.88 -5.94 0.63
CA GLU A 83 -0.50 -7.31 0.33
C GLU A 83 1.01 -7.41 0.33
N VAL A 84 1.56 -8.32 1.11
CA VAL A 84 3.01 -8.46 1.23
C VAL A 84 3.40 -9.94 1.30
N VAL A 85 4.36 -10.31 0.44
CA VAL A 85 5.05 -11.59 0.55
C VAL A 85 6.08 -11.54 1.67
N VAL A 86 6.06 -12.52 2.56
CA VAL A 86 6.98 -12.64 3.68
C VAL A 86 7.60 -14.03 3.73
N LEU A 87 8.81 -14.13 4.25
CA LEU A 87 9.41 -15.39 4.63
C LEU A 87 8.73 -15.93 5.90
N GLU A 88 8.79 -17.24 6.11
CA GLU A 88 8.19 -17.88 7.28
C GLU A 88 8.67 -17.26 8.61
N ASN A 89 9.97 -16.96 8.71
CA ASN A 89 10.55 -16.35 9.91
C ASN A 89 10.29 -14.83 10.04
N GLU A 90 9.86 -14.17 8.98
CA GLU A 90 9.45 -12.75 9.01
C GLU A 90 7.98 -12.60 9.45
N LEU A 91 7.18 -13.65 9.31
CA LEU A 91 5.74 -13.59 9.55
C LEU A 91 5.39 -13.13 10.96
N PRO A 92 5.93 -13.71 12.07
CA PRO A 92 5.54 -13.30 13.41
C PRO A 92 5.85 -11.83 13.72
N PRO A 93 7.05 -11.28 13.49
CA PRO A 93 7.32 -9.89 13.78
C PRO A 93 6.51 -8.93 12.90
N PHE A 94 6.29 -9.26 11.62
CA PHE A 94 5.49 -8.45 10.71
C PHE A 94 4.02 -8.35 11.16
N VAL A 95 3.40 -9.49 11.46
CA VAL A 95 2.02 -9.58 11.95
C VAL A 95 1.87 -8.85 13.28
N ASN A 96 2.82 -9.01 14.20
CA ASN A 96 2.78 -8.34 15.49
C ASN A 96 2.76 -6.80 15.35
N GLU A 97 3.55 -6.23 14.45
CA GLU A 97 3.53 -4.78 14.22
C GLU A 97 2.21 -4.31 13.60
N LEU A 98 1.62 -5.06 12.68
CA LEU A 98 0.30 -4.73 12.12
C LEU A 98 -0.77 -4.73 13.22
N VAL A 99 -0.86 -5.79 14.01
CA VAL A 99 -1.85 -5.94 15.09
C VAL A 99 -1.68 -4.88 16.17
N LYS A 100 -0.44 -4.63 16.59
CA LYS A 100 -0.10 -3.59 17.57
C LYS A 100 -0.57 -2.20 17.13
N ASN A 101 -0.51 -1.92 15.83
CA ASN A 101 -0.99 -0.67 15.24
C ASN A 101 -2.46 -0.71 14.84
N LYS A 102 -3.23 -1.73 15.25
CA LYS A 102 -4.67 -1.89 15.01
C LYS A 102 -5.04 -2.00 13.53
N ILE A 103 -4.15 -2.51 12.71
CA ILE A 103 -4.42 -2.84 11.32
C ILE A 103 -5.07 -4.23 11.28
N ILE A 104 -6.13 -4.37 10.52
CA ILE A 104 -6.87 -5.63 10.38
C ILE A 104 -6.13 -6.53 9.41
N ILE A 105 -5.86 -7.77 9.80
CA ILE A 105 -5.34 -8.81 8.91
C ILE A 105 -6.53 -9.59 8.37
N SER A 106 -6.68 -9.60 7.05
CA SER A 106 -7.78 -10.30 6.39
C SER A 106 -7.43 -11.73 6.01
N ALA A 107 -6.18 -12.00 5.67
CA ALA A 107 -5.71 -13.35 5.34
C ALA A 107 -4.21 -13.50 5.54
N ILE A 108 -3.80 -14.71 5.89
CA ILE A 108 -2.42 -15.18 5.82
C ILE A 108 -2.49 -16.55 5.15
N HIS A 109 -1.81 -16.70 4.01
CA HIS A 109 -1.91 -17.94 3.25
C HIS A 109 -0.68 -18.24 2.40
N ASN A 110 -0.51 -19.50 2.05
CA ASN A 110 0.35 -19.91 0.96
C ASN A 110 -0.37 -19.61 -0.35
N HIS A 111 0.20 -18.74 -1.16
CA HIS A 111 -0.34 -18.46 -2.49
C HIS A 111 0.01 -19.59 -3.47
N TRP A 112 1.21 -20.14 -3.31
CA TRP A 112 1.76 -21.22 -4.13
C TRP A 112 2.28 -22.36 -3.26
N LEU A 113 2.29 -23.56 -3.81
CA LEU A 113 2.87 -24.74 -3.16
C LEU A 113 4.28 -25.01 -3.69
N PHE A 114 5.03 -25.82 -2.93
CA PHE A 114 6.40 -26.24 -3.27
C PHE A 114 7.36 -25.05 -3.48
N THR A 115 7.21 -24.02 -2.64
CA THR A 115 8.11 -22.88 -2.62
C THR A 115 9.36 -23.18 -1.78
N ASN A 116 10.49 -22.64 -2.21
CA ASN A 116 11.75 -22.70 -1.49
C ASN A 116 12.50 -21.37 -1.61
N PRO A 117 12.75 -20.63 -0.51
CA PRO A 117 12.22 -20.87 0.84
C PRO A 117 10.69 -20.77 0.90
N THR A 118 10.11 -21.18 2.04
CA THR A 118 8.68 -21.01 2.27
C THR A 118 8.33 -19.54 2.31
N ILE A 119 7.39 -19.13 1.49
CA ILE A 119 6.83 -17.77 1.45
C ILE A 119 5.34 -17.82 1.76
N LEU A 120 4.87 -16.76 2.40
CA LEU A 120 3.47 -16.58 2.75
C LEU A 120 3.04 -15.18 2.28
N TYR A 121 1.75 -15.01 2.06
CA TYR A 121 1.16 -13.71 1.72
C TYR A 121 0.31 -13.22 2.88
N VAL A 122 0.54 -11.98 3.28
CA VAL A 122 -0.23 -11.31 4.33
C VAL A 122 -1.06 -10.22 3.68
N HIS A 123 -2.37 -10.30 3.83
CA HIS A 123 -3.31 -9.27 3.39
C HIS A 123 -3.82 -8.51 4.60
N PHE A 124 -3.87 -7.20 4.50
CA PHE A 124 -4.28 -6.34 5.61
C PHE A 124 -4.98 -5.07 5.12
N GLN A 125 -5.78 -4.48 5.99
CA GLN A 125 -6.63 -3.36 5.63
C GLN A 125 -6.92 -2.43 6.81
N SER A 126 -7.28 -1.20 6.49
CA SER A 126 -7.77 -0.22 7.46
C SER A 126 -8.54 0.90 6.78
N VAL A 127 -9.53 1.45 7.46
CA VAL A 127 -10.17 2.72 7.07
C VAL A 127 -9.65 3.80 8.01
N GLU A 128 -8.74 4.61 7.50
CA GLU A 128 -8.09 5.70 8.23
C GLU A 128 -7.43 6.68 7.26
N PRO A 129 -6.90 7.84 7.72
CA PRO A 129 -6.12 8.71 6.86
C PRO A 129 -4.93 7.99 6.23
N PRO A 130 -4.68 8.13 4.91
CA PRO A 130 -3.63 7.38 4.21
C PRO A 130 -2.25 7.49 4.84
N LEU A 131 -1.83 8.70 5.24
CA LEU A 131 -0.49 8.88 5.84
C LEU A 131 -0.37 8.22 7.22
N SER A 132 -1.47 8.09 7.97
CA SER A 132 -1.51 7.32 9.20
C SER A 132 -1.26 5.83 8.94
N PHE A 133 -1.96 5.27 7.95
CA PHE A 133 -1.76 3.89 7.53
C PHE A 133 -0.33 3.65 7.03
N ALA A 134 0.21 4.53 6.17
CA ALA A 134 1.58 4.41 5.67
C ALA A 134 2.62 4.44 6.82
N GLN A 135 2.43 5.30 7.81
CA GLN A 135 3.31 5.37 8.99
C GLN A 135 3.28 4.07 9.81
N LYS A 136 2.11 3.49 10.00
CA LYS A 136 1.93 2.24 10.74
C LYS A 136 2.53 1.06 9.98
N THR A 137 2.26 0.95 8.68
CA THR A 137 2.78 -0.13 7.84
C THR A 137 4.28 -0.01 7.63
N ALA A 138 4.85 1.20 7.58
CA ALA A 138 6.29 1.39 7.54
C ALA A 138 7.00 0.75 8.75
N LYS A 139 6.38 0.73 9.92
CA LYS A 139 6.92 0.03 11.09
C LYS A 139 6.95 -1.48 10.88
N ALA A 140 5.91 -2.05 10.28
CA ALA A 140 5.86 -3.47 9.95
C ALA A 140 6.89 -3.82 8.87
N PHE A 141 7.01 -3.01 7.82
CA PHE A 141 7.99 -3.24 6.75
C PHE A 141 9.44 -3.23 7.25
N ARG A 142 9.76 -2.48 8.31
CA ARG A 142 11.10 -2.51 8.93
C ARG A 142 11.46 -3.85 9.57
N THR A 143 10.51 -4.74 9.80
CA THR A 143 10.77 -6.10 10.29
C THR A 143 11.17 -7.06 9.19
N LEU A 144 10.98 -6.68 7.92
CA LEU A 144 11.34 -7.50 6.76
C LEU A 144 12.83 -7.38 6.43
N LYS A 145 13.39 -8.46 5.93
CA LYS A 145 14.77 -8.49 5.41
C LYS A 145 14.72 -8.19 3.91
N TYR A 146 15.37 -7.15 3.49
CA TYR A 146 15.46 -6.76 2.09
C TYR A 146 16.72 -7.33 1.42
#